data_da6f053e3af38201e07527aaee26c0f5
#
_entry.id   da6f053e3af38201e07527aaee26c0f5
#
_cell.length_a   1.000
_cell.length_b   1.000
_cell.length_c   1.000
_cell.angle_alpha   90.00
_cell.angle_beta   90.00
_cell.angle_gamma   90.00
#
_symmetry.space_group_name_H-M   'P 1'
#
loop_
_entity.id
_entity.type
_entity.pdbx_description
1 polymer ?
#
loop_
_entity_poly.entity_id
_entity_poly.type
_entity_poly.pdbx_seq_one_letter_code
_entity_poly.pdbx_strand_id
1 'polypeptide(L)'
;SAPGPFDYFLASSALCAAYFVKLYCDTRNIPTDNIRLSQNNIVDPENRYQQIFKIQVELPAELSDKDRQGILRSIERCTVKKVVQAGPEFVIEAVENLDADAQALLTLKPASDASTYIAGKDLPLEQTIANMSGVLAALGIKIEIASWRNIIPNVWSLHIRDAHSPMCFTNGKGATKESALASALGEYIERLNNNHFYAGSFWGEDIANAAFVHYPNERWFKPGKKDALPSGILDAYCLEIYNPDGELRGSHLIDTNSGNVQRGICSLPYVRQSDGEVVYFPSNLVENLFVSNGMSAGNTLAEAQVQCLSEIFERAVKREILEGEIALPDVPQHVLAKYPGILAGIRGLEEQGFPVLVKDASLGGTYPVMCVTLMNPRTGGVFASFGAHPSLAVALERSLTELLQGRSFEGLNDLPRPTFASEAVTEPNNFVEHFIDSSGIVSWRFFSAKADFDFVEWDFSGQGENSNAQEAATLLGILEDMGKEVYTAVHDQLGAIACRILVPGYSEIYPVDDLIWDNTNKALLFRADILNLHAQDDAGLEALLERLENNELDDYGDIATLIGIEFDENTAWGQLTVLELKLLIHLALQHLEEAHELVGAYLQYNDNTVERGLFYQALNVVLEV
;
A
#
# COMPACT_ATOMS: atom_id res chain seq x y z
N SER A 1 1.00 -31.97 27.12
CA SER A 1 2.29 -31.45 26.61
C SER A 1 2.03 -30.76 25.28
N ALA A 2 2.69 -29.65 25.05
CA ALA A 2 2.60 -28.99 23.74
C ALA A 2 3.11 -29.92 22.63
N PRO A 3 2.56 -29.82 21.39
CA PRO A 3 3.05 -30.57 20.24
C PRO A 3 4.53 -30.31 20.01
N GLY A 4 5.28 -31.33 19.60
CA GLY A 4 6.68 -31.18 19.19
C GLY A 4 6.81 -30.57 17.79
N PRO A 5 8.00 -30.08 17.39
CA PRO A 5 8.20 -29.49 16.05
C PRO A 5 7.79 -30.42 14.90
N PHE A 6 8.01 -31.72 15.04
CA PHE A 6 7.62 -32.69 14.02
C PHE A 6 6.09 -32.91 13.95
N ASP A 7 5.37 -32.71 15.04
CA ASP A 7 3.90 -32.76 15.06
C ASP A 7 3.29 -31.61 14.25
N TYR A 8 3.89 -30.42 14.30
CA TYR A 8 3.50 -29.30 13.44
C TYR A 8 3.76 -29.56 11.95
N PHE A 9 4.87 -30.21 11.62
CA PHE A 9 5.14 -30.62 10.26
C PHE A 9 4.10 -31.64 9.75
N LEU A 10 3.73 -32.63 10.57
CA LEU A 10 2.67 -33.59 10.26
C LEU A 10 1.31 -32.88 10.11
N ALA A 11 0.99 -31.95 11.01
CA ALA A 11 -0.24 -31.14 10.92
C ALA A 11 -0.29 -30.31 9.63
N SER A 12 0.81 -29.64 9.25
CA SER A 12 0.91 -28.88 8.00
C SER A 12 0.63 -29.75 6.78
N SER A 13 1.17 -30.97 6.73
CA SER A 13 0.92 -31.92 5.66
C SER A 13 -0.56 -32.33 5.57
N ALA A 14 -1.20 -32.62 6.71
CA ALA A 14 -2.61 -32.98 6.79
C ALA A 14 -3.52 -31.82 6.39
N LEU A 15 -3.24 -30.61 6.90
CA LEU A 15 -4.02 -29.40 6.58
C LEU A 15 -3.92 -29.04 5.10
N CYS A 16 -2.71 -29.13 4.50
CA CYS A 16 -2.55 -28.91 3.08
C CYS A 16 -3.35 -29.91 2.24
N ALA A 17 -3.40 -31.19 2.62
CA ALA A 17 -4.25 -32.17 1.96
C ALA A 17 -5.75 -31.85 2.11
N ALA A 18 -6.19 -31.48 3.31
CA ALA A 18 -7.57 -31.10 3.60
C ALA A 18 -8.00 -29.86 2.80
N TYR A 19 -7.12 -28.85 2.66
CA TYR A 19 -7.36 -27.69 1.84
C TYR A 19 -7.69 -28.04 0.39
N PHE A 20 -6.92 -28.92 -0.25
CA PHE A 20 -7.18 -29.34 -1.62
C PHE A 20 -8.46 -30.18 -1.75
N VAL A 21 -8.82 -30.96 -0.74
CA VAL A 21 -10.12 -31.66 -0.68
C VAL A 21 -11.26 -30.63 -0.64
N LYS A 22 -11.15 -29.65 0.26
CA LYS A 22 -12.15 -28.59 0.38
C LYS A 22 -12.29 -27.82 -0.94
N LEU A 23 -11.21 -27.36 -1.52
CA LEU A 23 -11.20 -26.64 -2.79
C LEU A 23 -11.86 -27.42 -3.92
N TYR A 24 -11.63 -28.73 -4.01
CA TYR A 24 -12.30 -29.59 -4.98
C TYR A 24 -13.81 -29.67 -4.75
N CYS A 25 -14.22 -29.82 -3.49
CA CYS A 25 -15.61 -29.90 -3.10
C CYS A 25 -16.36 -28.58 -3.35
N ASP A 26 -15.78 -27.44 -2.94
CA ASP A 26 -16.36 -26.11 -3.13
C ASP A 26 -16.61 -25.80 -4.61
N THR A 27 -15.64 -26.12 -5.48
CA THR A 27 -15.79 -25.89 -6.94
C THR A 27 -16.88 -26.74 -7.59
N ARG A 28 -17.44 -27.71 -6.90
CA ARG A 28 -18.49 -28.66 -7.39
C ARG A 28 -19.74 -28.68 -6.54
N ASN A 29 -19.84 -27.77 -5.56
CA ASN A 29 -20.95 -27.70 -4.62
C ASN A 29 -21.18 -29.04 -3.89
N ILE A 30 -20.11 -29.75 -3.53
CA ILE A 30 -20.16 -30.97 -2.73
C ILE A 30 -20.08 -30.58 -1.26
N PRO A 31 -21.10 -30.90 -0.42
CA PRO A 31 -21.05 -30.63 1.01
C PRO A 31 -19.89 -31.34 1.69
N THR A 32 -19.16 -30.64 2.56
CA THR A 32 -17.98 -31.18 3.25
C THR A 32 -18.25 -31.67 4.67
N ASP A 33 -19.47 -31.46 5.21
CA ASP A 33 -19.83 -31.78 6.60
C ASP A 33 -19.58 -33.24 7.00
N ASN A 34 -19.68 -34.17 6.04
CA ASN A 34 -19.48 -35.60 6.24
C ASN A 34 -18.18 -36.12 5.60
N ILE A 35 -17.24 -35.23 5.26
CA ILE A 35 -15.92 -35.60 4.78
C ILE A 35 -14.92 -35.44 5.94
N ARG A 36 -14.21 -36.52 6.24
CA ARG A 36 -13.16 -36.50 7.27
C ARG A 36 -11.82 -36.93 6.69
N LEU A 37 -10.77 -36.26 7.10
CA LEU A 37 -9.41 -36.61 6.73
C LEU A 37 -8.62 -36.96 7.98
N SER A 38 -7.90 -38.08 7.92
CA SER A 38 -6.94 -38.46 8.94
C SER A 38 -5.58 -38.73 8.32
N GLN A 39 -4.54 -38.37 9.04
CA GLN A 39 -3.18 -38.68 8.68
C GLN A 39 -2.52 -39.47 9.81
N ASN A 40 -1.96 -40.64 9.44
CA ASN A 40 -1.22 -41.49 10.36
C ASN A 40 0.25 -41.61 9.88
N ASN A 41 1.15 -41.52 10.83
CA ASN A 41 2.56 -41.69 10.58
C ASN A 41 2.99 -43.12 10.99
N ILE A 42 3.52 -43.89 10.05
CA ILE A 42 4.05 -45.24 10.27
C ILE A 42 5.56 -45.13 10.18
N VAL A 43 6.22 -45.35 11.29
CA VAL A 43 7.67 -45.28 11.41
C VAL A 43 8.25 -46.68 11.19
N ASP A 44 9.31 -46.80 10.36
CA ASP A 44 10.06 -48.03 10.19
C ASP A 44 10.80 -48.36 11.51
N PRO A 45 10.59 -49.55 12.09
CA PRO A 45 11.24 -49.92 13.34
C PRO A 45 12.79 -49.98 13.25
N GLU A 46 13.33 -50.24 12.06
CA GLU A 46 14.78 -50.32 11.84
C GLU A 46 15.42 -48.99 11.47
N ASN A 47 14.61 -48.06 10.90
CA ASN A 47 15.06 -46.73 10.51
C ASN A 47 14.00 -45.65 10.80
N ARG A 48 14.12 -45.00 11.95
CA ARG A 48 13.17 -43.98 12.40
C ARG A 48 12.98 -42.78 11.42
N TYR A 49 13.89 -42.60 10.49
CA TYR A 49 13.80 -41.53 9.47
C TYR A 49 13.06 -41.99 8.21
N GLN A 50 12.87 -43.30 8.04
CA GLN A 50 12.06 -43.84 6.96
C GLN A 50 10.63 -43.99 7.45
N GLN A 51 9.75 -43.12 6.94
CA GLN A 51 8.39 -42.99 7.44
C GLN A 51 7.39 -42.98 6.29
N ILE A 52 6.22 -43.58 6.55
CA ILE A 52 5.10 -43.55 5.61
C ILE A 52 4.00 -42.64 6.18
N PHE A 53 3.71 -41.57 5.49
CA PHE A 53 2.58 -40.68 5.81
C PHE A 53 1.33 -41.19 5.11
N LYS A 54 0.47 -41.85 5.85
CA LYS A 54 -0.78 -42.42 5.33
C LYS A 54 -1.92 -41.44 5.53
N ILE A 55 -2.38 -40.83 4.41
CA ILE A 55 -3.55 -39.95 4.40
C ILE A 55 -4.78 -40.77 4.01
N GLN A 56 -5.81 -40.74 4.83
CA GLN A 56 -7.08 -41.43 4.61
C GLN A 56 -8.22 -40.40 4.61
N VAL A 57 -9.09 -40.54 3.63
CA VAL A 57 -10.26 -39.64 3.52
C VAL A 57 -11.52 -40.50 3.61
N GLU A 58 -12.35 -40.21 4.60
CA GLU A 58 -13.68 -40.78 4.74
C GLU A 58 -14.64 -39.96 3.86
N LEU A 59 -15.31 -40.65 2.93
CA LEU A 59 -16.17 -40.03 1.95
C LEU A 59 -17.60 -40.58 2.07
N PRO A 60 -18.65 -39.73 1.98
CA PRO A 60 -20.04 -40.14 1.99
C PRO A 60 -20.34 -41.21 0.93
N ALA A 61 -21.24 -42.18 1.24
CA ALA A 61 -21.53 -43.29 0.34
C ALA A 61 -22.23 -42.82 -0.96
N GLU A 62 -22.92 -41.67 -0.89
CA GLU A 62 -23.73 -41.09 -1.98
C GLU A 62 -22.89 -40.39 -3.05
N LEU A 63 -21.58 -40.14 -2.79
CA LEU A 63 -20.70 -39.51 -3.78
C LEU A 63 -20.46 -40.42 -4.98
N SER A 64 -20.48 -39.81 -6.18
CA SER A 64 -20.16 -40.54 -7.40
C SER A 64 -18.72 -41.04 -7.40
N ASP A 65 -18.42 -42.14 -8.09
CA ASP A 65 -17.07 -42.68 -8.24
C ASP A 65 -16.13 -41.63 -8.88
N LYS A 66 -16.66 -40.79 -9.77
CA LYS A 66 -15.93 -39.69 -10.40
C LYS A 66 -15.50 -38.66 -9.37
N ASP A 67 -16.36 -38.26 -8.46
CA ASP A 67 -16.08 -37.28 -7.44
C ASP A 67 -15.15 -37.85 -6.36
N ARG A 68 -15.36 -39.10 -5.94
CA ARG A 68 -14.44 -39.81 -5.04
C ARG A 68 -13.01 -39.82 -5.57
N GLN A 69 -12.83 -40.21 -6.83
CA GLN A 69 -11.50 -40.18 -7.46
C GLN A 69 -10.99 -38.76 -7.66
N GLY A 70 -11.85 -37.79 -7.91
CA GLY A 70 -11.51 -36.38 -8.04
C GLY A 70 -10.96 -35.81 -6.74
N ILE A 71 -11.61 -36.10 -5.61
CA ILE A 71 -11.16 -35.71 -4.28
C ILE A 71 -9.77 -36.33 -3.98
N LEU A 72 -9.59 -37.61 -4.21
CA LEU A 72 -8.30 -38.26 -3.97
C LEU A 72 -7.18 -37.68 -4.84
N ARG A 73 -7.46 -37.38 -6.12
CA ARG A 73 -6.48 -36.72 -7.00
C ARG A 73 -6.20 -35.27 -6.61
N SER A 74 -7.14 -34.59 -5.96
CA SER A 74 -6.87 -33.22 -5.49
C SER A 74 -5.75 -33.18 -4.44
N ILE A 75 -5.64 -34.20 -3.60
CA ILE A 75 -4.58 -34.34 -2.61
C ILE A 75 -3.19 -34.48 -3.27
N GLU A 76 -3.11 -35.01 -4.50
CA GLU A 76 -1.84 -35.06 -5.25
C GLU A 76 -1.28 -33.66 -5.58
N ARG A 77 -2.10 -32.60 -5.50
CA ARG A 77 -1.69 -31.21 -5.71
C ARG A 77 -1.07 -30.57 -4.47
N CYS A 78 -1.16 -31.22 -3.31
CA CYS A 78 -0.61 -30.71 -2.05
C CYS A 78 0.86 -30.30 -2.20
N THR A 79 1.15 -29.01 -1.97
CA THR A 79 2.49 -28.44 -2.12
C THR A 79 3.47 -29.03 -1.10
N VAL A 80 3.03 -29.18 0.16
CA VAL A 80 3.86 -29.79 1.22
C VAL A 80 4.28 -31.21 0.80
N LYS A 81 3.30 -32.01 0.31
CA LYS A 81 3.58 -33.38 -0.20
C LYS A 81 4.59 -33.36 -1.34
N LYS A 82 4.44 -32.46 -2.32
CA LYS A 82 5.35 -32.36 -3.47
C LYS A 82 6.77 -31.97 -3.04
N VAL A 83 6.92 -31.03 -2.13
CA VAL A 83 8.22 -30.60 -1.60
C VAL A 83 8.91 -31.78 -0.88
N VAL A 84 8.17 -32.48 -0.02
CA VAL A 84 8.71 -33.66 0.70
C VAL A 84 9.13 -34.77 -0.26
N GLN A 85 8.31 -35.05 -1.29
CA GLN A 85 8.62 -36.08 -2.29
C GLN A 85 9.80 -35.71 -3.20
N ALA A 86 10.03 -34.42 -3.42
CA ALA A 86 11.17 -33.93 -4.19
C ALA A 86 12.51 -34.08 -3.42
N GLY A 87 12.45 -34.30 -2.10
CA GLY A 87 13.65 -34.45 -1.27
C GLY A 87 14.43 -33.14 -1.18
N PRO A 88 13.89 -32.10 -0.48
CA PRO A 88 14.58 -30.81 -0.38
C PRO A 88 15.97 -31.01 0.24
N GLU A 89 16.95 -30.29 -0.28
CA GLU A 89 18.28 -30.20 0.29
C GLU A 89 18.24 -29.31 1.53
N PHE A 90 18.86 -29.72 2.62
CA PHE A 90 19.06 -28.96 3.83
C PHE A 90 20.50 -28.47 3.88
N VAL A 91 20.72 -27.18 3.66
CA VAL A 91 22.02 -26.54 3.90
C VAL A 91 22.05 -26.08 5.35
N ILE A 92 22.99 -26.59 6.14
CA ILE A 92 23.14 -26.23 7.55
C ILE A 92 24.50 -25.57 7.71
N GLU A 93 24.48 -24.29 8.03
CA GLU A 93 25.69 -23.50 8.21
C GLU A 93 25.70 -22.89 9.61
N ALA A 94 26.89 -22.81 10.20
CA ALA A 94 27.09 -22.04 11.42
C ALA A 94 27.45 -20.61 11.04
N VAL A 95 26.60 -19.66 11.40
CA VAL A 95 26.84 -18.24 11.18
C VAL A 95 27.01 -17.53 12.54
N GLU A 96 27.89 -16.56 12.60
CA GLU A 96 28.09 -15.76 13.82
C GLU A 96 26.89 -14.84 14.10
N ASN A 97 26.13 -14.49 13.05
CA ASN A 97 24.92 -13.68 13.11
C ASN A 97 23.93 -14.20 12.06
N LEU A 98 22.70 -14.52 12.46
CA LEU A 98 21.64 -14.99 11.56
C LEU A 98 21.24 -13.95 10.50
N ASP A 99 21.47 -12.67 10.80
CA ASP A 99 21.19 -11.56 9.87
C ASP A 99 22.41 -11.18 9.02
N ALA A 100 23.53 -11.94 9.09
CA ALA A 100 24.80 -11.57 8.43
C ALA A 100 24.66 -11.43 6.92
N ASP A 101 23.86 -12.28 6.26
CA ASP A 101 23.62 -12.19 4.83
C ASP A 101 22.76 -10.97 4.46
N ALA A 102 21.76 -10.64 5.27
CA ALA A 102 20.96 -9.45 5.11
C ALA A 102 21.79 -8.18 5.42
N GLN A 103 22.58 -8.23 6.50
CA GLN A 103 23.51 -7.13 6.84
C GLN A 103 24.66 -7.01 5.84
N ALA A 104 25.13 -8.10 5.25
CA ALA A 104 26.13 -8.07 4.19
C ALA A 104 25.62 -7.34 2.94
N LEU A 105 24.34 -7.48 2.59
CA LEU A 105 23.72 -6.70 1.53
C LEU A 105 23.64 -5.21 1.87
N LEU A 106 23.28 -4.87 3.12
CA LEU A 106 23.24 -3.48 3.60
C LEU A 106 24.63 -2.84 3.74
N THR A 107 25.69 -3.66 3.85
CA THR A 107 27.09 -3.22 3.97
C THR A 107 27.91 -3.50 2.71
N LEU A 108 27.27 -3.74 1.56
CA LEU A 108 27.97 -3.95 0.30
C LEU A 108 28.98 -2.84 0.07
N LYS A 109 30.27 -3.19 0.24
CA LYS A 109 31.34 -2.34 -0.26
C LYS A 109 31.39 -2.51 -1.76
N PRO A 110 31.45 -1.41 -2.55
CA PRO A 110 31.60 -1.53 -4.00
C PRO A 110 32.78 -2.47 -4.27
N ALA A 111 32.51 -3.55 -5.00
CA ALA A 111 33.61 -4.33 -5.57
C ALA A 111 34.41 -3.39 -6.46
N SER A 112 35.72 -3.36 -6.31
CA SER A 112 36.61 -2.34 -6.87
C SER A 112 36.59 -2.21 -8.40
N ASP A 113 35.87 -3.07 -9.15
CA ASP A 113 35.93 -3.11 -10.61
C ASP A 113 34.58 -3.40 -11.34
N ALA A 114 33.47 -3.58 -10.62
CA ALA A 114 32.17 -3.79 -11.29
C ALA A 114 31.11 -2.90 -10.64
N SER A 115 30.81 -1.78 -11.30
CA SER A 115 29.69 -0.89 -10.91
C SER A 115 28.46 -1.22 -11.79
N THR A 116 27.37 -1.62 -11.15
CA THR A 116 26.09 -1.91 -11.84
C THR A 116 25.30 -0.62 -11.94
N TYR A 117 25.22 -0.03 -13.15
CA TYR A 117 24.37 1.11 -13.43
C TYR A 117 22.99 0.65 -13.87
N ILE A 118 21.96 1.22 -13.27
CA ILE A 118 20.57 1.06 -13.68
C ILE A 118 20.15 2.30 -14.49
N ALA A 119 19.39 2.10 -15.55
CA ALA A 119 18.87 3.21 -16.36
C ALA A 119 18.08 4.21 -15.48
N GLY A 120 18.34 5.50 -15.67
CA GLY A 120 17.72 6.58 -14.92
C GLY A 120 18.29 6.79 -13.50
N LYS A 121 19.46 6.19 -13.17
CA LYS A 121 20.12 6.38 -11.87
C LYS A 121 21.50 7.03 -12.04
N ASP A 122 21.79 8.01 -11.17
CA ASP A 122 23.03 8.80 -11.24
C ASP A 122 24.23 8.11 -10.60
N LEU A 123 24.00 7.12 -9.72
CA LEU A 123 25.05 6.35 -9.07
C LEU A 123 24.89 4.85 -9.33
N PRO A 124 25.99 4.08 -9.26
CA PRO A 124 25.93 2.63 -9.26
C PRO A 124 25.06 2.10 -8.12
N LEU A 125 24.40 0.98 -8.36
CA LEU A 125 23.46 0.36 -7.44
C LEU A 125 24.08 0.07 -6.06
N GLU A 126 25.30 -0.46 -6.05
CA GLU A 126 26.05 -0.80 -4.84
C GLU A 126 26.38 0.46 -4.00
N GLN A 127 26.71 1.55 -4.68
CA GLN A 127 26.96 2.82 -4.01
C GLN A 127 25.68 3.45 -3.45
N THR A 128 24.58 3.37 -4.21
CA THR A 128 23.26 3.81 -3.75
C THR A 128 22.86 3.09 -2.46
N ILE A 129 22.95 1.76 -2.44
CA ILE A 129 22.64 0.93 -1.27
C ILE A 129 23.54 1.33 -0.07
N ALA A 130 24.85 1.44 -0.30
CA ALA A 130 25.80 1.79 0.75
C ALA A 130 25.55 3.19 1.33
N ASN A 131 25.25 4.17 0.48
CA ASN A 131 24.96 5.55 0.91
C ASN A 131 23.68 5.61 1.75
N MET A 132 22.58 5.04 1.24
CA MET A 132 21.29 5.05 1.92
C MET A 132 21.34 4.29 3.25
N SER A 133 21.95 3.11 3.27
CA SER A 133 22.16 2.34 4.50
C SER A 133 23.03 3.10 5.51
N GLY A 134 24.07 3.79 5.03
CA GLY A 134 24.93 4.63 5.87
C GLY A 134 24.20 5.78 6.53
N VAL A 135 23.32 6.46 5.81
CA VAL A 135 22.45 7.53 6.35
C VAL A 135 21.55 7.00 7.44
N LEU A 136 20.84 5.90 7.19
CA LEU A 136 19.92 5.28 8.17
C LEU A 136 20.68 4.83 9.43
N ALA A 137 21.83 4.20 9.26
CA ALA A 137 22.67 3.78 10.38
C ALA A 137 23.18 4.98 11.21
N ALA A 138 23.55 6.09 10.56
CA ALA A 138 23.97 7.32 11.25
C ALA A 138 22.85 7.97 12.07
N LEU A 139 21.60 7.79 11.65
CA LEU A 139 20.40 8.22 12.37
C LEU A 139 19.99 7.24 13.49
N GLY A 140 20.69 6.09 13.64
CA GLY A 140 20.35 5.06 14.62
C GLY A 140 19.21 4.15 14.20
N ILE A 141 18.76 4.23 12.95
CA ILE A 141 17.70 3.38 12.40
C ILE A 141 18.31 2.04 11.99
N LYS A 142 17.78 0.97 12.56
CA LYS A 142 18.22 -0.40 12.27
C LYS A 142 17.24 -1.07 11.31
N ILE A 143 17.59 -1.11 10.03
CA ILE A 143 16.76 -1.78 9.02
C ILE A 143 16.83 -3.29 9.19
N GLU A 144 15.66 -3.91 9.22
CA GLU A 144 15.43 -5.35 9.19
C GLU A 144 14.76 -5.73 7.88
N ILE A 145 15.24 -6.80 7.25
CA ILE A 145 14.60 -7.36 6.06
C ILE A 145 13.60 -8.40 6.51
N ALA A 146 12.31 -8.07 6.42
CA ALA A 146 11.24 -8.93 6.87
C ALA A 146 10.90 -10.04 5.86
N SER A 147 11.00 -9.77 4.56
CA SER A 147 10.75 -10.78 3.53
C SER A 147 11.40 -10.47 2.19
N TRP A 148 11.76 -11.53 1.46
CA TRP A 148 12.12 -11.51 0.05
C TRP A 148 11.15 -12.35 -0.75
N ARG A 149 10.80 -11.89 -1.96
CA ARG A 149 9.99 -12.67 -2.90
C ARG A 149 10.54 -12.53 -4.32
N ASN A 150 10.68 -13.68 -5.00
CA ASN A 150 10.98 -13.76 -6.42
C ASN A 150 10.20 -14.94 -6.99
N ILE A 151 8.94 -14.72 -7.33
CA ILE A 151 8.01 -15.76 -7.78
C ILE A 151 8.00 -15.95 -9.30
N ILE A 152 8.56 -15.00 -10.05
CA ILE A 152 8.82 -15.10 -11.49
C ILE A 152 10.18 -14.48 -11.83
N PRO A 153 10.79 -14.85 -12.98
CA PRO A 153 12.07 -14.29 -13.41
C PRO A 153 12.02 -12.74 -13.52
N ASN A 154 13.10 -12.09 -13.08
CA ASN A 154 13.29 -10.64 -13.15
C ASN A 154 12.21 -9.80 -12.44
N VAL A 155 11.51 -10.37 -11.48
CA VAL A 155 10.59 -9.64 -10.60
C VAL A 155 10.88 -10.01 -9.15
N TRP A 156 11.53 -9.09 -8.46
CA TRP A 156 11.85 -9.16 -7.03
C TRP A 156 10.99 -8.19 -6.25
N SER A 157 10.58 -8.62 -5.07
CA SER A 157 9.91 -7.79 -4.08
C SER A 157 10.56 -8.01 -2.73
N LEU A 158 10.67 -6.92 -1.97
CA LEU A 158 11.33 -6.88 -0.67
C LEU A 158 10.48 -6.06 0.30
N HIS A 159 10.34 -6.55 1.53
CA HIS A 159 9.78 -5.79 2.65
C HIS A 159 10.89 -5.50 3.66
N ILE A 160 11.10 -4.22 3.96
CA ILE A 160 12.01 -3.75 5.02
C ILE A 160 11.25 -2.95 6.06
N ARG A 161 11.78 -2.92 7.29
CA ARG A 161 11.23 -2.14 8.39
C ARG A 161 12.32 -1.71 9.37
N ASP A 162 12.03 -0.74 10.22
CA ASP A 162 12.87 -0.46 11.38
C ASP A 162 12.64 -1.52 12.45
N ALA A 163 13.72 -2.15 12.94
CA ALA A 163 13.66 -3.16 13.99
C ALA A 163 13.10 -2.63 15.32
N HIS A 164 13.18 -1.33 15.57
CA HIS A 164 12.68 -0.66 16.79
C HIS A 164 11.30 -0.03 16.60
N SER A 165 10.87 0.19 15.36
CA SER A 165 9.58 0.76 15.00
C SER A 165 9.02 0.05 13.76
N PRO A 166 8.52 -1.19 13.89
CA PRO A 166 8.10 -2.02 12.74
C PRO A 166 7.00 -1.40 11.87
N MET A 167 6.24 -0.46 12.40
CA MET A 167 5.27 0.35 11.65
C MET A 167 5.92 1.23 10.58
N CYS A 168 7.19 1.61 10.77
CA CYS A 168 7.99 2.32 9.78
C CYS A 168 8.58 1.29 8.81
N PHE A 169 7.85 0.97 7.76
CA PHE A 169 8.24 -0.02 6.75
C PHE A 169 8.06 0.49 5.33
N THR A 170 8.71 -0.17 4.39
CA THR A 170 8.54 0.05 2.95
C THR A 170 8.71 -1.23 2.16
N ASN A 171 8.21 -1.21 0.92
CA ASN A 171 8.27 -2.35 0.00
C ASN A 171 9.06 -1.95 -1.24
N GLY A 172 10.18 -2.62 -1.48
CA GLY A 172 10.97 -2.45 -2.69
C GLY A 172 10.60 -3.43 -3.79
N LYS A 173 10.82 -3.02 -5.03
CA LYS A 173 10.64 -3.83 -6.24
C LYS A 173 11.78 -3.61 -7.21
N GLY A 174 12.06 -4.61 -8.05
CA GLY A 174 13.09 -4.48 -9.07
C GLY A 174 13.33 -5.76 -9.85
N ALA A 175 14.13 -5.66 -10.92
CA ALA A 175 14.49 -6.80 -11.76
C ALA A 175 15.54 -7.72 -11.10
N THR A 176 16.28 -7.22 -10.12
CA THR A 176 17.27 -7.98 -9.34
C THR A 176 17.03 -7.79 -7.84
N LYS A 177 17.64 -8.65 -7.03
CA LYS A 177 17.58 -8.59 -5.58
C LYS A 177 18.11 -7.25 -5.05
N GLU A 178 19.24 -6.81 -5.59
CA GLU A 178 19.91 -5.57 -5.21
C GLU A 178 19.07 -4.33 -5.64
N SER A 179 18.44 -4.36 -6.82
CA SER A 179 17.56 -3.26 -7.25
C SER A 179 16.31 -3.14 -6.38
N ALA A 180 15.73 -4.28 -5.95
CA ALA A 180 14.62 -4.27 -4.99
C ALA A 180 15.05 -3.70 -3.63
N LEU A 181 16.27 -4.00 -3.16
CA LEU A 181 16.80 -3.42 -1.93
C LEU A 181 17.01 -1.90 -2.05
N ALA A 182 17.63 -1.44 -3.14
CA ALA A 182 17.80 -0.01 -3.37
C ALA A 182 16.46 0.73 -3.46
N SER A 183 15.45 0.10 -4.09
CA SER A 183 14.08 0.62 -4.14
C SER A 183 13.47 0.75 -2.75
N ALA A 184 13.56 -0.30 -1.91
CA ALA A 184 13.03 -0.27 -0.55
C ALA A 184 13.73 0.79 0.34
N LEU A 185 15.06 0.86 0.26
CA LEU A 185 15.83 1.88 1.00
C LEU A 185 15.52 3.31 0.51
N GLY A 186 15.36 3.48 -0.81
CA GLY A 186 14.98 4.75 -1.42
C GLY A 186 13.61 5.20 -0.92
N GLU A 187 12.62 4.32 -0.91
CA GLU A 187 11.28 4.62 -0.38
C GLU A 187 11.34 4.90 1.12
N TYR A 188 12.16 4.18 1.89
CA TYR A 188 12.33 4.45 3.32
C TYR A 188 12.89 5.86 3.58
N ILE A 189 13.93 6.27 2.85
CA ILE A 189 14.49 7.63 2.89
C ILE A 189 13.45 8.68 2.46
N GLU A 190 12.69 8.38 1.41
CA GLU A 190 11.59 9.22 0.93
C GLU A 190 10.58 9.48 2.04
N ARG A 191 10.05 8.42 2.67
CA ARG A 191 9.06 8.52 3.74
C ARG A 191 9.61 9.26 4.97
N LEU A 192 10.87 8.98 5.33
CA LEU A 192 11.54 9.60 6.46
C LEU A 192 11.79 11.09 6.23
N ASN A 193 12.39 11.47 5.08
CA ASN A 193 12.73 12.86 4.79
C ASN A 193 11.49 13.74 4.54
N ASN A 194 10.42 13.16 4.00
CA ASN A 194 9.13 13.85 3.84
C ASN A 194 8.26 13.77 5.10
N ASN A 195 8.79 13.28 6.21
CA ASN A 195 8.09 13.12 7.50
C ASN A 195 6.78 12.31 7.42
N HIS A 196 6.64 11.45 6.41
CA HIS A 196 5.41 10.72 6.15
C HIS A 196 5.10 9.67 7.23
N PHE A 197 6.12 9.08 7.87
CA PHE A 197 5.92 8.11 8.95
C PHE A 197 5.29 8.72 10.21
N TYR A 198 5.45 10.02 10.44
CA TYR A 198 5.16 10.64 11.73
C TYR A 198 4.19 11.82 11.65
N ALA A 199 3.99 12.40 10.47
CA ALA A 199 3.25 13.66 10.30
C ALA A 199 1.77 13.57 10.69
N GLY A 200 1.16 12.40 10.47
CA GLY A 200 -0.26 12.15 10.73
C GLY A 200 -0.60 11.86 12.19
N SER A 201 0.38 11.79 13.11
CA SER A 201 0.16 11.26 14.45
C SER A 201 0.59 12.22 15.58
N PHE A 202 -0.11 12.12 16.71
CA PHE A 202 0.23 12.83 17.93
C PHE A 202 1.27 12.05 18.77
N TRP A 203 2.45 12.59 18.88
CA TRP A 203 3.59 11.98 19.59
C TRP A 203 3.80 12.54 21.01
N GLY A 204 2.81 13.24 21.53
CA GLY A 204 2.82 13.81 22.88
C GLY A 204 3.08 15.33 22.90
N GLU A 205 2.79 15.92 24.05
CA GLU A 205 2.83 17.37 24.26
C GLU A 205 4.24 17.96 24.06
N ASP A 206 5.28 17.22 24.38
CA ASP A 206 6.66 17.69 24.22
C ASP A 206 7.01 17.88 22.74
N ILE A 207 6.56 16.97 21.86
CA ILE A 207 6.74 17.06 20.40
C ILE A 207 5.82 18.15 19.83
N ALA A 208 4.55 18.15 20.21
CA ALA A 208 3.57 19.14 19.73
C ALA A 208 3.97 20.59 20.07
N ASN A 209 4.74 20.81 21.14
CA ASN A 209 5.24 22.10 21.59
C ASN A 209 6.71 22.35 21.28
N ALA A 210 7.38 21.48 20.54
CA ALA A 210 8.78 21.64 20.15
C ALA A 210 9.01 22.90 19.27
N ALA A 211 10.26 23.23 19.00
CA ALA A 211 10.62 24.38 18.15
C ALA A 211 10.01 24.27 16.75
N PHE A 212 9.91 23.05 16.23
CA PHE A 212 9.16 22.68 15.04
C PHE A 212 8.53 21.29 15.26
N VAL A 213 7.49 20.98 14.51
CA VAL A 213 6.77 19.69 14.55
C VAL A 213 7.09 18.87 13.29
N HIS A 214 6.97 19.48 12.12
CA HIS A 214 7.23 18.83 10.83
C HIS A 214 8.63 19.13 10.31
N TYR A 215 8.98 20.43 10.19
CA TYR A 215 10.25 20.89 9.64
C TYR A 215 10.77 22.17 10.30
N PRO A 216 12.10 22.35 10.36
CA PRO A 216 12.69 23.58 10.95
C PRO A 216 12.29 24.89 10.28
N ASN A 217 11.83 24.84 9.02
CA ASN A 217 11.40 25.99 8.23
C ASN A 217 9.87 26.13 8.12
N GLU A 218 9.11 25.35 8.90
CA GLU A 218 7.65 25.49 8.99
C GLU A 218 7.25 26.86 9.51
N ARG A 219 6.05 27.31 9.11
CA ARG A 219 5.43 28.52 9.65
C ARG A 219 4.02 28.23 10.13
N TRP A 220 3.63 28.92 11.20
CA TRP A 220 2.32 28.77 11.81
C TRP A 220 1.51 30.04 11.59
N PHE A 221 0.28 29.87 11.11
CA PHE A 221 -0.66 30.93 10.82
C PHE A 221 -1.93 30.73 11.65
N LYS A 222 -2.47 31.84 12.20
CA LYS A 222 -3.75 31.77 12.90
C LYS A 222 -4.88 32.04 11.94
N PRO A 223 -6.03 31.34 12.06
CA PRO A 223 -7.24 31.70 11.34
C PRO A 223 -7.54 33.18 11.46
N GLY A 224 -8.02 33.77 10.39
CA GLY A 224 -8.39 35.16 10.33
C GLY A 224 -9.68 35.48 11.09
N LYS A 225 -10.12 36.73 11.04
CA LYS A 225 -11.42 37.15 11.62
C LYS A 225 -12.55 36.34 10.98
N LYS A 226 -13.48 35.86 11.81
CA LYS A 226 -14.61 35.03 11.39
C LYS A 226 -14.16 33.73 10.70
N ASP A 227 -13.03 33.18 11.18
CA ASP A 227 -12.47 31.95 10.66
C ASP A 227 -12.06 31.99 9.17
N ALA A 228 -11.74 33.19 8.67
CA ALA A 228 -11.23 33.32 7.30
C ALA A 228 -9.82 32.71 7.17
N LEU A 229 -9.46 32.31 5.95
CA LEU A 229 -8.09 31.91 5.64
C LEU A 229 -7.12 33.07 5.94
N PRO A 230 -5.97 32.79 6.60
CA PRO A 230 -4.99 33.83 6.86
C PRO A 230 -4.28 34.24 5.56
N SER A 231 -3.83 35.46 5.49
CA SER A 231 -2.92 35.89 4.42
C SER A 231 -1.55 35.22 4.60
N GLY A 232 -0.93 34.80 3.49
CA GLY A 232 0.42 34.23 3.47
C GLY A 232 0.48 32.71 3.38
N ILE A 233 -0.67 32.03 3.36
CA ILE A 233 -0.80 30.64 2.92
C ILE A 233 -1.42 30.64 1.52
N LEU A 234 -1.01 29.68 0.70
CA LEU A 234 -1.51 29.48 -0.67
C LEU A 234 -1.43 30.76 -1.51
N ASP A 235 -1.17 30.66 -2.76
CA ASP A 235 -1.24 31.78 -3.70
C ASP A 235 -2.60 31.85 -4.42
N ALA A 236 -2.75 32.79 -5.33
CA ALA A 236 -4.01 32.99 -6.03
C ALA A 236 -4.41 31.77 -6.89
N TYR A 237 -3.42 31.09 -7.52
CA TYR A 237 -3.65 29.89 -8.30
C TYR A 237 -4.17 28.74 -7.42
N CYS A 238 -3.54 28.50 -6.28
CA CYS A 238 -3.98 27.49 -5.32
C CYS A 238 -5.36 27.78 -4.74
N LEU A 239 -5.65 29.06 -4.42
CA LEU A 239 -6.95 29.46 -3.87
C LEU A 239 -8.10 29.29 -4.88
N GLU A 240 -7.84 29.46 -6.17
CA GLU A 240 -8.83 29.19 -7.22
C GLU A 240 -9.21 27.70 -7.29
N ILE A 241 -8.26 26.80 -6.97
CA ILE A 241 -8.47 25.36 -6.99
C ILE A 241 -9.10 24.87 -5.67
N TYR A 242 -8.54 25.27 -4.52
CA TYR A 242 -8.92 24.70 -3.22
C TYR A 242 -10.05 25.45 -2.51
N ASN A 243 -10.40 26.64 -2.96
CA ASN A 243 -11.44 27.45 -2.34
C ASN A 243 -12.27 28.24 -3.37
N PRO A 244 -12.75 27.59 -4.46
CA PRO A 244 -13.46 28.30 -5.55
C PRO A 244 -14.72 29.01 -5.06
N ASP A 245 -15.45 28.41 -4.13
CA ASP A 245 -16.72 28.91 -3.60
C ASP A 245 -16.56 29.73 -2.30
N GLY A 246 -15.34 29.83 -1.77
CA GLY A 246 -15.04 30.54 -0.53
C GLY A 246 -15.58 29.86 0.73
N GLU A 247 -15.77 28.54 0.70
CA GLU A 247 -16.29 27.74 1.81
C GLU A 247 -15.20 27.23 2.75
N LEU A 248 -13.96 27.11 2.27
CA LEU A 248 -12.82 26.67 3.07
C LEU A 248 -12.52 27.69 4.18
N ARG A 249 -12.46 27.23 5.41
CA ARG A 249 -12.21 28.03 6.61
C ARG A 249 -10.82 27.76 7.18
N GLY A 250 -10.31 28.71 7.97
CA GLY A 250 -9.04 28.53 8.65
C GLY A 250 -9.02 27.33 9.60
N SER A 251 -10.14 27.06 10.28
CA SER A 251 -10.29 25.91 11.18
C SER A 251 -10.14 24.56 10.48
N HIS A 252 -10.53 24.46 9.19
CA HIS A 252 -10.37 23.21 8.43
C HIS A 252 -8.90 22.85 8.19
N LEU A 253 -8.00 23.84 8.23
CA LEU A 253 -6.57 23.69 7.94
C LEU A 253 -5.69 23.68 9.20
N ILE A 254 -6.28 23.74 10.40
CA ILE A 254 -5.49 23.63 11.64
C ILE A 254 -4.88 22.25 11.71
N ASP A 255 -3.60 22.18 12.07
CA ASP A 255 -2.91 20.92 12.30
C ASP A 255 -3.33 20.31 13.65
N THR A 256 -4.32 19.43 13.61
CA THR A 256 -4.84 18.76 14.81
C THR A 256 -4.18 17.42 15.08
N ASN A 257 -3.58 16.82 14.08
CA ASN A 257 -2.94 15.52 14.24
C ASN A 257 -1.64 15.63 15.03
N SER A 258 -0.82 16.63 14.76
CA SER A 258 0.37 16.92 15.58
C SER A 258 0.05 17.46 16.98
N GLY A 259 -1.19 17.90 17.22
CA GLY A 259 -1.75 18.13 18.56
C GLY A 259 -1.65 19.53 19.13
N ASN A 260 -1.02 20.50 18.50
CA ASN A 260 -0.95 21.86 19.04
C ASN A 260 -1.83 22.86 18.28
N VAL A 261 -3.14 22.78 18.50
CA VAL A 261 -4.13 23.69 17.91
C VAL A 261 -3.95 25.16 18.26
N GLN A 262 -3.32 25.45 19.40
CA GLN A 262 -3.12 26.85 19.82
C GLN A 262 -2.10 27.55 18.92
N ARG A 263 -1.25 26.82 18.21
CA ARG A 263 -0.36 27.40 17.20
C ARG A 263 -1.11 27.76 15.93
N GLY A 264 -2.15 27.01 15.58
CA GLY A 264 -3.00 27.25 14.41
C GLY A 264 -2.64 26.35 13.22
N ILE A 265 -2.56 26.94 12.03
CA ILE A 265 -2.28 26.25 10.77
C ILE A 265 -0.77 26.11 10.59
N CYS A 266 -0.24 24.90 10.64
CA CYS A 266 1.13 24.60 10.23
C CYS A 266 1.20 24.65 8.71
N SER A 267 2.18 25.34 8.15
CA SER A 267 2.37 25.43 6.70
C SER A 267 3.84 25.30 6.33
N LEU A 268 4.08 24.54 5.27
CA LEU A 268 5.41 24.22 4.77
C LEU A 268 5.74 25.03 3.52
N PRO A 269 6.98 25.50 3.35
CA PRO A 269 7.39 26.28 2.19
C PRO A 269 7.64 25.38 0.97
N TYR A 270 7.02 25.74 -0.14
CA TYR A 270 7.27 25.16 -1.46
C TYR A 270 7.71 26.25 -2.42
N VAL A 271 8.64 25.95 -3.31
CA VAL A 271 9.11 26.88 -4.35
C VAL A 271 8.27 26.66 -5.61
N ARG A 272 7.58 27.70 -6.07
CA ARG A 272 6.87 27.69 -7.35
C ARG A 272 7.89 27.71 -8.50
N GLN A 273 7.78 26.78 -9.44
CA GLN A 273 8.78 26.58 -10.47
C GLN A 273 8.81 27.68 -11.53
N SER A 274 7.68 28.33 -11.78
CA SER A 274 7.56 29.37 -12.83
C SER A 274 8.36 30.66 -12.53
N ASP A 275 8.49 31.04 -11.24
CA ASP A 275 9.14 32.29 -10.85
C ASP A 275 10.04 32.22 -9.60
N GLY A 276 10.09 31.06 -8.93
CA GLY A 276 10.90 30.84 -7.73
C GLY A 276 10.29 31.44 -6.46
N GLU A 277 9.05 31.89 -6.46
CA GLU A 277 8.38 32.41 -5.26
C GLU A 277 8.12 31.27 -4.25
N VAL A 278 8.27 31.58 -2.96
CA VAL A 278 7.97 30.63 -1.88
C VAL A 278 6.51 30.75 -1.46
N VAL A 279 5.77 29.68 -1.63
CA VAL A 279 4.36 29.56 -1.24
C VAL A 279 4.24 28.60 -0.07
N TYR A 280 3.48 28.97 0.97
CA TYR A 280 3.26 28.14 2.16
C TYR A 280 2.01 27.30 2.01
N PHE A 281 2.16 25.98 1.96
CA PHE A 281 1.06 25.02 1.90
C PHE A 281 0.76 24.50 3.30
N PRO A 282 -0.50 24.54 3.77
CA PRO A 282 -0.90 23.90 5.02
C PRO A 282 -0.57 22.41 5.02
N SER A 283 0.06 21.91 6.09
CA SER A 283 0.36 20.47 6.23
C SER A 283 -0.90 19.61 6.13
N ASN A 284 -1.97 20.05 6.79
CA ASN A 284 -3.28 19.40 6.73
C ASN A 284 -3.81 19.25 5.28
N LEU A 285 -3.75 20.30 4.45
CA LEU A 285 -4.14 20.23 3.04
C LEU A 285 -3.30 19.21 2.28
N VAL A 286 -1.98 19.25 2.48
CA VAL A 286 -1.05 18.35 1.79
C VAL A 286 -1.30 16.89 2.17
N GLU A 287 -1.55 16.61 3.44
CA GLU A 287 -1.80 15.26 3.93
C GLU A 287 -3.18 14.73 3.50
N ASN A 288 -4.23 15.55 3.54
CA ASN A 288 -5.56 15.13 3.14
C ASN A 288 -5.70 14.88 1.63
N LEU A 289 -5.08 15.71 0.78
CA LEU A 289 -5.31 15.62 -0.66
C LEU A 289 -4.25 14.82 -1.41
N PHE A 290 -2.98 14.92 -1.00
CA PHE A 290 -1.88 14.35 -1.77
C PHE A 290 -1.32 13.06 -1.16
N VAL A 291 -1.48 12.84 0.12
CA VAL A 291 -0.94 11.71 0.88
C VAL A 291 0.55 11.53 0.59
N SER A 292 0.95 10.42 -0.07
CA SER A 292 2.34 10.18 -0.49
C SER A 292 2.62 10.54 -1.94
N ASN A 293 1.63 10.98 -2.72
CA ASN A 293 1.86 11.33 -4.12
C ASN A 293 2.83 12.51 -4.26
N GLY A 294 3.72 12.42 -5.23
CA GLY A 294 4.72 13.44 -5.48
C GLY A 294 5.89 13.48 -4.48
N MET A 295 6.09 12.44 -3.66
CA MET A 295 7.29 12.25 -2.87
C MET A 295 8.32 11.41 -3.62
N SER A 296 9.60 11.68 -3.43
CA SER A 296 10.67 10.79 -3.86
C SER A 296 11.99 11.06 -3.17
N ALA A 297 12.86 10.05 -3.13
CA ALA A 297 14.27 10.20 -2.82
C ALA A 297 15.14 9.78 -4.01
N GLY A 298 16.36 10.28 -4.06
CA GLY A 298 17.30 9.96 -5.12
C GLY A 298 18.74 10.20 -4.71
N ASN A 299 19.68 9.74 -5.54
CA ASN A 299 21.09 10.02 -5.36
C ASN A 299 21.41 11.50 -5.61
N THR A 300 20.63 12.15 -6.45
CA THR A 300 20.66 13.58 -6.74
C THR A 300 19.24 14.15 -6.70
N LEU A 301 19.13 15.48 -6.61
CA LEU A 301 17.82 16.14 -6.67
C LEU A 301 17.12 15.88 -8.02
N ALA A 302 17.88 15.90 -9.12
CA ALA A 302 17.31 15.65 -10.44
C ALA A 302 16.75 14.22 -10.56
N GLU A 303 17.46 13.22 -10.03
CA GLU A 303 16.96 11.84 -9.97
C GLU A 303 15.66 11.75 -9.14
N ALA A 304 15.61 12.39 -7.97
CA ALA A 304 14.41 12.46 -7.15
C ALA A 304 13.26 13.15 -7.89
N GLN A 305 13.51 14.27 -8.58
CA GLN A 305 12.48 14.97 -9.36
C GLN A 305 11.90 14.14 -10.51
N VAL A 306 12.76 13.42 -11.26
CA VAL A 306 12.27 12.50 -12.31
C VAL A 306 11.35 11.43 -11.73
N GLN A 307 11.72 10.86 -10.58
CA GLN A 307 10.90 9.86 -9.90
C GLN A 307 9.57 10.46 -9.42
N CYS A 308 9.57 11.62 -8.75
CA CYS A 308 8.38 12.35 -8.34
C CYS A 308 7.41 12.61 -9.49
N LEU A 309 7.93 13.24 -10.55
CA LEU A 309 7.13 13.61 -11.72
C LEU A 309 6.59 12.38 -12.44
N SER A 310 7.40 11.33 -12.55
CA SER A 310 6.94 10.06 -13.13
C SER A 310 5.75 9.49 -12.34
N GLU A 311 5.81 9.46 -11.01
CA GLU A 311 4.69 8.99 -10.20
C GLU A 311 3.44 9.87 -10.35
N ILE A 312 3.60 11.18 -10.41
CA ILE A 312 2.50 12.11 -10.65
C ILE A 312 1.84 11.81 -12.01
N PHE A 313 2.62 11.65 -13.08
CA PHE A 313 2.08 11.28 -14.39
C PHE A 313 1.41 9.90 -14.38
N GLU A 314 2.03 8.91 -13.76
CA GLU A 314 1.47 7.56 -13.63
C GLU A 314 0.06 7.60 -13.06
N ARG A 315 -0.13 8.29 -11.94
CA ARG A 315 -1.40 8.36 -11.23
C ARG A 315 -2.43 9.22 -11.93
N ALA A 316 -2.04 10.39 -12.43
CA ALA A 316 -2.94 11.30 -13.14
C ALA A 316 -3.42 10.71 -14.46
N VAL A 317 -2.53 10.11 -15.26
CA VAL A 317 -2.89 9.47 -16.53
C VAL A 317 -3.71 8.21 -16.30
N LYS A 318 -3.39 7.41 -15.27
CA LYS A 318 -4.22 6.27 -14.86
C LYS A 318 -5.64 6.73 -14.53
N ARG A 319 -5.81 7.80 -13.77
CA ARG A 319 -7.11 8.38 -13.46
C ARG A 319 -7.84 8.83 -14.73
N GLU A 320 -7.18 9.55 -15.63
CA GLU A 320 -7.77 9.99 -16.91
C GLU A 320 -8.25 8.81 -17.76
N ILE A 321 -7.47 7.73 -17.83
CA ILE A 321 -7.83 6.50 -18.54
C ILE A 321 -9.06 5.82 -17.93
N LEU A 322 -9.13 5.76 -16.61
CA LEU A 322 -10.26 5.15 -15.88
C LEU A 322 -11.52 5.99 -16.01
N GLU A 323 -11.44 7.32 -15.79
CA GLU A 323 -12.57 8.26 -15.92
C GLU A 323 -13.13 8.29 -17.34
N GLY A 324 -12.24 8.29 -18.33
CA GLY A 324 -12.60 8.26 -19.75
C GLY A 324 -12.98 6.87 -20.27
N GLU A 325 -12.85 5.82 -19.47
CA GLU A 325 -12.98 4.42 -19.91
C GLU A 325 -12.23 4.14 -21.22
N ILE A 326 -10.99 4.65 -21.32
CA ILE A 326 -10.20 4.66 -22.56
C ILE A 326 -9.71 3.25 -22.90
N ALA A 327 -9.94 2.81 -24.13
CA ALA A 327 -9.42 1.55 -24.66
C ALA A 327 -7.98 1.74 -25.17
N LEU A 328 -7.02 1.14 -24.47
CA LEU A 328 -5.59 1.29 -24.77
C LEU A 328 -5.13 0.34 -25.88
N PRO A 329 -4.23 0.77 -26.79
CA PRO A 329 -3.64 -0.10 -27.78
C PRO A 329 -2.63 -1.07 -27.18
N ASP A 330 -2.52 -2.26 -27.77
CA ASP A 330 -1.52 -3.24 -27.39
C ASP A 330 -0.12 -2.81 -27.87
N VAL A 331 0.90 -3.06 -27.05
CA VAL A 331 2.30 -2.88 -27.47
C VAL A 331 2.67 -3.99 -28.45
N PRO A 332 3.15 -3.65 -29.67
CA PRO A 332 3.49 -4.65 -30.68
C PRO A 332 4.62 -5.59 -30.21
N GLN A 333 4.51 -6.86 -30.57
CA GLN A 333 5.50 -7.90 -30.19
C GLN A 333 6.94 -7.57 -30.61
N HIS A 334 7.14 -6.89 -31.75
CA HIS A 334 8.47 -6.49 -32.20
C HIS A 334 9.10 -5.40 -31.30
N VAL A 335 8.28 -4.59 -30.61
CA VAL A 335 8.74 -3.62 -29.61
C VAL A 335 9.12 -4.33 -28.33
N LEU A 336 8.25 -5.22 -27.81
CA LEU A 336 8.54 -6.03 -26.62
C LEU A 336 9.78 -6.91 -26.80
N ALA A 337 10.03 -7.39 -28.01
CA ALA A 337 11.22 -8.19 -28.33
C ALA A 337 12.55 -7.46 -28.09
N LYS A 338 12.55 -6.12 -28.00
CA LYS A 338 13.71 -5.30 -27.65
C LYS A 338 14.09 -5.43 -26.16
N TYR A 339 13.18 -5.94 -25.32
CA TYR A 339 13.30 -6.00 -23.86
C TYR A 339 13.20 -7.44 -23.34
N PRO A 340 14.24 -8.28 -23.52
CA PRO A 340 14.17 -9.71 -23.22
C PRO A 340 13.92 -10.01 -21.73
N GLY A 341 14.38 -9.17 -20.80
CA GLY A 341 14.13 -9.30 -19.37
C GLY A 341 12.65 -9.15 -19.02
N ILE A 342 11.99 -8.17 -19.62
CA ILE A 342 10.54 -7.92 -19.46
C ILE A 342 9.74 -9.08 -20.04
N LEU A 343 10.10 -9.54 -21.25
CA LEU A 343 9.46 -10.71 -21.87
C LEU A 343 9.61 -11.98 -21.03
N ALA A 344 10.74 -12.18 -20.35
CA ALA A 344 10.94 -13.32 -19.47
C ALA A 344 10.00 -13.26 -18.26
N GLY A 345 9.81 -12.09 -17.66
CA GLY A 345 8.84 -11.87 -16.58
C GLY A 345 7.39 -12.13 -17.02
N ILE A 346 6.99 -11.58 -18.19
CA ILE A 346 5.66 -11.81 -18.77
C ILE A 346 5.40 -13.31 -18.98
N ARG A 347 6.35 -14.00 -19.63
CA ARG A 347 6.25 -15.46 -19.84
C ARG A 347 6.17 -16.24 -18.54
N GLY A 348 6.91 -15.80 -17.52
CA GLY A 348 6.82 -16.41 -16.19
C GLY A 348 5.41 -16.34 -15.59
N LEU A 349 4.68 -15.25 -15.78
CA LEU A 349 3.27 -15.13 -15.39
C LEU A 349 2.36 -16.01 -16.25
N GLU A 350 2.55 -16.02 -17.57
CA GLU A 350 1.75 -16.82 -18.50
C GLU A 350 1.93 -18.33 -18.25
N GLU A 351 3.15 -18.80 -17.92
CA GLU A 351 3.45 -20.18 -17.53
C GLU A 351 2.75 -20.59 -16.23
N GLN A 352 2.47 -19.65 -15.33
CA GLN A 352 1.65 -19.85 -14.14
C GLN A 352 0.14 -19.80 -14.43
N GLY A 353 -0.25 -19.54 -15.69
CA GLY A 353 -1.62 -19.53 -16.15
C GLY A 353 -2.31 -18.16 -16.05
N PHE A 354 -1.57 -17.07 -15.88
CA PHE A 354 -2.10 -15.71 -15.85
C PHE A 354 -1.82 -15.01 -17.20
N PRO A 355 -2.84 -14.82 -18.07
CA PRO A 355 -2.69 -13.99 -19.26
C PRO A 355 -2.25 -12.56 -18.91
N VAL A 356 -1.30 -12.04 -19.68
CA VAL A 356 -0.76 -10.69 -19.51
C VAL A 356 -0.95 -9.87 -20.77
N LEU A 357 -1.46 -8.65 -20.63
CA LEU A 357 -1.57 -7.68 -21.70
C LEU A 357 -0.62 -6.52 -21.41
N VAL A 358 0.15 -6.13 -22.40
CA VAL A 358 1.01 -4.94 -22.33
C VAL A 358 0.41 -3.87 -23.22
N LYS A 359 0.05 -2.74 -22.61
CA LYS A 359 -0.69 -1.68 -23.29
C LYS A 359 0.05 -0.35 -23.20
N ASP A 360 -0.06 0.44 -24.26
CA ASP A 360 0.42 1.80 -24.28
C ASP A 360 -0.58 2.72 -23.57
N ALA A 361 -0.16 3.30 -22.46
CA ALA A 361 -0.94 4.25 -21.68
C ALA A 361 -0.50 5.71 -21.90
N SER A 362 0.28 5.96 -22.96
CA SER A 362 0.83 7.28 -23.24
C SER A 362 -0.18 8.28 -23.81
N LEU A 363 -1.41 7.87 -24.07
CA LEU A 363 -2.45 8.64 -24.76
C LEU A 363 -1.94 9.25 -26.08
N GLY A 364 -1.40 8.37 -26.95
CA GLY A 364 -0.87 8.76 -28.26
C GLY A 364 0.51 9.42 -28.22
N GLY A 365 1.35 9.08 -27.25
CA GLY A 365 2.70 9.61 -27.07
C GLY A 365 2.76 10.95 -26.34
N THR A 366 1.69 11.34 -25.66
CA THR A 366 1.63 12.59 -24.89
C THR A 366 2.32 12.46 -23.54
N TYR A 367 2.17 11.29 -22.87
CA TYR A 367 2.68 11.05 -21.53
C TYR A 367 3.62 9.84 -21.47
N PRO A 368 4.62 9.84 -20.56
CA PRO A 368 5.60 8.75 -20.45
C PRO A 368 5.07 7.57 -19.62
N VAL A 369 3.89 7.03 -19.96
CA VAL A 369 3.19 6.03 -19.14
C VAL A 369 2.91 4.75 -19.93
N MET A 370 3.13 3.60 -19.27
CA MET A 370 2.83 2.26 -19.76
C MET A 370 1.89 1.54 -18.81
N CYS A 371 1.23 0.49 -19.30
CA CYS A 371 0.38 -0.36 -18.49
C CYS A 371 0.65 -1.84 -18.76
N VAL A 372 0.79 -2.64 -17.72
CA VAL A 372 0.81 -4.11 -17.79
C VAL A 372 -0.36 -4.63 -16.99
N THR A 373 -1.24 -5.39 -17.65
CA THR A 373 -2.46 -5.91 -17.06
C THR A 373 -2.38 -7.42 -16.92
N LEU A 374 -2.64 -7.92 -15.73
CA LEU A 374 -2.74 -9.34 -15.44
C LEU A 374 -4.21 -9.73 -15.30
N MET A 375 -4.59 -10.88 -15.87
CA MET A 375 -5.93 -11.44 -15.76
C MET A 375 -5.88 -12.77 -15.00
N ASN A 376 -6.79 -12.96 -14.05
CA ASN A 376 -6.95 -14.25 -13.38
C ASN A 376 -8.06 -15.05 -14.08
N PRO A 377 -7.74 -16.11 -14.86
CA PRO A 377 -8.73 -16.83 -15.64
C PRO A 377 -9.69 -17.66 -14.78
N ARG A 378 -9.39 -17.87 -13.49
CA ARG A 378 -10.23 -18.63 -12.57
C ARG A 378 -11.35 -17.79 -11.98
N THR A 379 -11.01 -16.54 -11.59
CA THR A 379 -11.95 -15.62 -10.94
C THR A 379 -12.53 -14.61 -11.91
N GLY A 380 -11.85 -14.33 -13.02
CA GLY A 380 -12.15 -13.23 -13.93
C GLY A 380 -11.66 -11.89 -13.40
N GLY A 381 -10.93 -11.88 -12.29
CA GLY A 381 -10.35 -10.67 -11.71
C GLY A 381 -9.20 -10.12 -12.56
N VAL A 382 -8.99 -8.83 -12.48
CA VAL A 382 -8.00 -8.10 -13.28
C VAL A 382 -7.18 -7.18 -12.39
N PHE A 383 -5.89 -7.08 -12.70
CA PHE A 383 -4.97 -6.13 -12.08
C PHE A 383 -4.29 -5.32 -13.18
N ALA A 384 -4.58 -4.03 -13.23
CA ALA A 384 -3.97 -3.09 -14.18
C ALA A 384 -2.90 -2.26 -13.48
N SER A 385 -1.63 -2.62 -13.68
CA SER A 385 -0.48 -1.90 -13.16
C SER A 385 0.01 -0.88 -14.17
N PHE A 386 0.20 0.34 -13.73
CA PHE A 386 0.77 1.41 -14.51
C PHE A 386 2.21 1.66 -14.08
N GLY A 387 2.99 2.29 -14.94
CA GLY A 387 4.36 2.69 -14.64
C GLY A 387 4.77 3.80 -15.57
N ALA A 388 5.38 4.83 -15.02
CA ALA A 388 5.83 5.98 -15.78
C ALA A 388 7.35 6.19 -15.62
N HIS A 389 7.98 6.60 -16.69
CA HIS A 389 9.38 7.07 -16.73
C HIS A 389 9.66 7.65 -18.12
N PRO A 390 10.55 8.65 -18.28
CA PRO A 390 10.95 9.14 -19.60
C PRO A 390 11.45 8.07 -20.57
N SER A 391 12.07 6.99 -20.07
CA SER A 391 12.44 5.81 -20.85
C SER A 391 11.30 4.78 -20.87
N LEU A 392 10.83 4.40 -22.07
CA LEU A 392 9.81 3.36 -22.25
C LEU A 392 10.22 2.02 -21.61
N ALA A 393 11.50 1.65 -21.69
CA ALA A 393 12.00 0.42 -21.07
C ALA A 393 11.82 0.42 -19.55
N VAL A 394 12.15 1.53 -18.91
CA VAL A 394 12.00 1.69 -17.44
C VAL A 394 10.53 1.74 -17.05
N ALA A 395 9.69 2.45 -17.82
CA ALA A 395 8.24 2.48 -17.58
C ALA A 395 7.61 1.08 -17.66
N LEU A 396 8.00 0.26 -18.63
CA LEU A 396 7.56 -1.14 -18.76
C LEU A 396 8.04 -2.01 -17.59
N GLU A 397 9.31 -1.88 -17.19
CA GLU A 397 9.87 -2.63 -16.05
C GLU A 397 9.13 -2.29 -14.76
N ARG A 398 8.86 -1.01 -14.52
CA ARG A 398 8.09 -0.54 -13.36
C ARG A 398 6.69 -1.13 -13.35
N SER A 399 5.97 -1.06 -14.48
CA SER A 399 4.62 -1.64 -14.61
C SER A 399 4.61 -3.15 -14.34
N LEU A 400 5.63 -3.89 -14.81
CA LEU A 400 5.72 -5.34 -14.61
C LEU A 400 6.06 -5.69 -13.14
N THR A 401 7.03 -5.00 -12.55
CA THR A 401 7.47 -5.30 -11.17
C THR A 401 6.43 -4.93 -10.13
N GLU A 402 5.59 -3.93 -10.41
CA GLU A 402 4.45 -3.54 -9.56
C GLU A 402 3.41 -4.64 -9.41
N LEU A 403 3.15 -5.44 -10.44
CA LEU A 403 2.13 -6.51 -10.43
C LEU A 403 2.27 -7.47 -9.24
N LEU A 404 3.48 -7.69 -8.76
CA LEU A 404 3.78 -8.67 -7.73
C LEU A 404 4.45 -8.07 -6.48
N GLN A 405 4.47 -6.74 -6.37
CA GLN A 405 5.00 -6.07 -5.18
C GLN A 405 4.17 -6.46 -3.95
N GLY A 406 4.82 -7.10 -2.98
CA GLY A 406 4.16 -7.57 -1.76
C GLY A 406 3.15 -8.71 -1.94
N ARG A 407 2.91 -9.21 -3.16
CA ARG A 407 1.86 -10.19 -3.47
C ARG A 407 2.41 -11.58 -3.74
N SER A 408 1.61 -12.58 -3.42
CA SER A 408 1.76 -13.97 -3.88
C SER A 408 0.71 -14.28 -4.95
N PHE A 409 0.83 -15.42 -5.65
CA PHE A 409 -0.20 -15.87 -6.59
C PHE A 409 -1.56 -16.13 -5.92
N GLU A 410 -1.60 -16.40 -4.61
CA GLU A 410 -2.85 -16.56 -3.85
C GLU A 410 -3.59 -15.23 -3.72
N GLY A 411 -2.89 -14.13 -3.44
CA GLY A 411 -3.46 -12.79 -3.38
C GLY A 411 -4.04 -12.27 -4.70
N LEU A 412 -3.75 -12.93 -5.84
CA LEU A 412 -4.37 -12.61 -7.13
C LEU A 412 -5.78 -13.21 -7.29
N ASN A 413 -6.29 -13.99 -6.32
CA ASN A 413 -7.64 -14.54 -6.38
C ASN A 413 -8.71 -13.54 -5.97
N ASP A 414 -8.35 -12.53 -5.20
CA ASP A 414 -9.27 -11.54 -4.63
C ASP A 414 -9.39 -10.28 -5.50
N LEU A 415 -8.76 -10.27 -6.68
CA LEU A 415 -8.82 -9.15 -7.61
C LEU A 415 -10.25 -8.92 -8.13
N PRO A 416 -10.71 -7.67 -8.25
CA PRO A 416 -12.03 -7.32 -8.75
C PRO A 416 -12.20 -7.69 -10.22
N ARG A 417 -13.43 -8.00 -10.60
CA ARG A 417 -13.78 -8.22 -12.01
C ARG A 417 -14.05 -6.89 -12.68
N PRO A 418 -13.68 -6.75 -13.95
CA PRO A 418 -14.10 -5.59 -14.73
C PRO A 418 -15.63 -5.48 -14.81
N THR A 419 -16.11 -4.24 -14.95
CA THR A 419 -17.56 -3.95 -15.03
C THR A 419 -17.91 -3.13 -16.28
N PHE A 420 -19.18 -3.15 -16.67
CA PHE A 420 -19.76 -2.18 -17.62
C PHE A 420 -20.51 -1.03 -16.92
N ALA A 421 -20.57 -1.04 -15.59
CA ALA A 421 -21.16 0.03 -14.81
C ALA A 421 -20.15 1.17 -14.66
N SER A 422 -20.28 2.21 -15.48
CA SER A 422 -19.37 3.38 -15.47
C SER A 422 -19.30 4.03 -14.09
N GLU A 423 -20.43 4.10 -13.39
CA GLU A 423 -20.50 4.70 -12.06
C GLU A 423 -19.55 4.02 -11.07
N ALA A 424 -19.42 2.68 -11.13
CA ALA A 424 -18.52 1.94 -10.24
C ALA A 424 -17.04 2.17 -10.58
N VAL A 425 -16.71 2.45 -11.85
CA VAL A 425 -15.34 2.73 -12.29
C VAL A 425 -14.93 4.17 -11.91
N THR A 426 -15.86 5.12 -12.01
CA THR A 426 -15.60 6.55 -11.80
C THR A 426 -15.88 7.01 -10.36
N GLU A 427 -16.26 6.10 -9.48
CA GLU A 427 -16.47 6.41 -8.07
C GLU A 427 -15.14 6.83 -7.40
N PRO A 428 -15.12 7.91 -6.60
CA PRO A 428 -13.90 8.38 -5.94
C PRO A 428 -13.14 7.30 -5.16
N ASN A 429 -13.86 6.44 -4.43
CA ASN A 429 -13.26 5.33 -3.69
C ASN A 429 -12.51 4.34 -4.59
N ASN A 430 -12.98 4.13 -5.82
CA ASN A 430 -12.27 3.27 -6.77
C ASN A 430 -10.90 3.85 -7.17
N PHE A 431 -10.78 5.18 -7.26
CA PHE A 431 -9.48 5.81 -7.51
C PHE A 431 -8.55 5.67 -6.32
N VAL A 432 -9.09 5.72 -5.10
CA VAL A 432 -8.32 5.46 -3.87
C VAL A 432 -7.80 4.02 -3.84
N GLU A 433 -8.61 3.02 -4.16
CA GLU A 433 -8.17 1.62 -4.30
C GLU A 433 -7.06 1.46 -5.35
N HIS A 434 -7.21 2.16 -6.48
CA HIS A 434 -6.16 2.20 -7.50
C HIS A 434 -4.89 2.91 -7.03
N PHE A 435 -4.99 3.85 -6.12
CA PHE A 435 -3.85 4.54 -5.51
C PHE A 435 -3.14 3.65 -4.49
N ILE A 436 -3.88 3.02 -3.59
CA ILE A 436 -3.33 2.24 -2.47
C ILE A 436 -2.50 1.06 -2.99
N ASP A 437 -3.07 0.23 -3.87
CA ASP A 437 -2.43 -1.01 -4.28
C ASP A 437 -2.75 -1.46 -5.72
N SER A 438 -3.32 -0.58 -6.53
CA SER A 438 -3.75 -0.85 -7.92
C SER A 438 -4.83 -1.92 -8.06
N SER A 439 -5.57 -2.27 -6.99
CA SER A 439 -6.63 -3.30 -7.01
C SER A 439 -8.00 -2.78 -7.41
N GLY A 440 -8.14 -1.53 -7.78
CA GLY A 440 -9.41 -0.93 -8.20
C GLY A 440 -10.04 -1.59 -9.43
N ILE A 441 -11.34 -1.35 -9.61
CA ILE A 441 -12.15 -1.88 -10.71
C ILE A 441 -11.82 -1.14 -12.01
N VAL A 442 -11.69 -1.88 -13.12
CA VAL A 442 -11.54 -1.32 -14.47
C VAL A 442 -12.80 -1.59 -15.30
N SER A 443 -13.04 -0.76 -16.31
CA SER A 443 -14.10 -1.00 -17.30
C SER A 443 -13.75 -2.16 -18.23
N TRP A 444 -14.76 -2.95 -18.65
CA TRP A 444 -14.57 -3.90 -19.76
C TRP A 444 -14.16 -3.23 -21.06
N ARG A 445 -14.45 -1.93 -21.22
CA ARG A 445 -14.03 -1.16 -22.38
C ARG A 445 -12.50 -1.08 -22.50
N PHE A 446 -11.78 -1.08 -21.40
CA PHE A 446 -10.32 -1.13 -21.33
C PHE A 446 -9.73 -2.30 -22.16
N PHE A 447 -10.47 -3.41 -22.31
CA PHE A 447 -10.10 -4.61 -23.06
C PHE A 447 -10.67 -4.65 -24.49
N SER A 448 -11.22 -3.53 -24.99
CA SER A 448 -11.74 -3.48 -26.35
C SER A 448 -10.66 -3.84 -27.37
N ALA A 449 -11.04 -4.66 -28.36
CA ALA A 449 -10.14 -5.00 -29.48
C ALA A 449 -9.81 -3.79 -30.36
N LYS A 450 -10.67 -2.75 -30.34
CA LYS A 450 -10.43 -1.48 -31.01
C LYS A 450 -10.01 -0.46 -29.95
N ALA A 451 -8.76 -0.04 -30.01
CA ALA A 451 -8.24 1.04 -29.18
C ALA A 451 -8.78 2.41 -29.64
N ASP A 452 -8.79 3.38 -28.72
CA ASP A 452 -9.25 4.74 -28.99
C ASP A 452 -8.15 5.59 -29.67
N PHE A 453 -6.90 5.13 -29.67
CA PHE A 453 -5.76 5.75 -30.37
C PHE A 453 -4.77 4.67 -30.85
N ASP A 454 -3.83 5.06 -31.71
CA ASP A 454 -2.81 4.15 -32.23
C ASP A 454 -1.59 4.09 -31.29
N PHE A 455 -0.94 2.93 -31.23
CA PHE A 455 0.31 2.76 -30.50
C PHE A 455 1.40 3.70 -31.03
N VAL A 456 2.11 4.34 -30.13
CA VAL A 456 3.28 5.17 -30.42
C VAL A 456 4.48 4.66 -29.63
N GLU A 457 5.57 4.34 -30.32
CA GLU A 457 6.83 4.05 -29.63
C GLU A 457 7.49 5.40 -29.27
N TRP A 458 7.21 5.84 -28.05
CA TRP A 458 7.70 7.11 -27.53
C TRP A 458 9.04 6.94 -26.80
N ASP A 459 9.77 8.04 -26.67
CA ASP A 459 10.99 8.14 -25.87
C ASP A 459 11.21 9.60 -25.44
N PHE A 460 11.03 9.87 -24.16
CA PHE A 460 11.27 11.17 -23.53
C PHE A 460 12.68 11.26 -22.91
N SER A 461 13.44 10.14 -22.90
CA SER A 461 14.80 10.08 -22.36
C SER A 461 15.89 10.39 -23.37
N GLY A 462 15.52 10.71 -24.62
CA GLY A 462 16.50 10.88 -25.70
C GLY A 462 17.34 9.62 -25.96
N GLN A 463 16.71 8.45 -25.88
CA GLN A 463 17.35 7.12 -26.01
C GLN A 463 18.38 6.82 -24.90
N GLY A 464 18.17 7.43 -23.71
CA GLY A 464 19.08 7.29 -22.57
C GLY A 464 20.32 8.17 -22.67
N GLU A 465 20.37 9.11 -23.61
CA GLU A 465 21.45 10.09 -23.73
C GLU A 465 21.24 11.31 -22.81
N ASN A 466 20.01 11.53 -22.32
CA ASN A 466 19.68 12.62 -21.41
C ASN A 466 20.16 12.32 -20.00
N SER A 467 20.59 13.37 -19.29
CA SER A 467 20.77 13.33 -17.83
C SER A 467 19.42 13.42 -17.12
N ASN A 468 19.36 13.01 -15.84
CA ASN A 468 18.16 13.17 -15.01
C ASN A 468 17.68 14.64 -14.96
N ALA A 469 18.60 15.61 -15.01
CA ALA A 469 18.24 17.03 -15.07
C ALA A 469 17.49 17.41 -16.36
N GLN A 470 17.88 16.82 -17.50
CA GLN A 470 17.18 17.03 -18.78
C GLN A 470 15.83 16.30 -18.81
N GLU A 471 15.78 15.09 -18.25
CA GLU A 471 14.53 14.33 -18.10
C GLU A 471 13.53 15.03 -17.19
N ALA A 472 13.98 15.56 -16.04
CA ALA A 472 13.14 16.38 -15.16
C ALA A 472 12.61 17.64 -15.87
N ALA A 473 13.48 18.32 -16.62
CA ALA A 473 13.07 19.51 -17.40
C ALA A 473 12.04 19.14 -18.49
N THR A 474 12.17 17.98 -19.14
CA THR A 474 11.20 17.48 -20.12
C THR A 474 9.83 17.24 -19.47
N LEU A 475 9.80 16.55 -18.32
CA LEU A 475 8.56 16.27 -17.57
C LEU A 475 7.90 17.55 -17.06
N LEU A 476 8.69 18.51 -16.55
CA LEU A 476 8.18 19.83 -16.13
C LEU A 476 7.61 20.61 -17.33
N GLY A 477 8.26 20.53 -18.50
CA GLY A 477 7.76 21.15 -19.73
C GLY A 477 6.38 20.62 -20.15
N ILE A 478 6.09 19.32 -19.98
CA ILE A 478 4.76 18.76 -20.25
C ILE A 478 3.71 19.42 -19.34
N LEU A 479 4.01 19.61 -18.05
CA LEU A 479 3.08 20.27 -17.11
C LEU A 479 2.90 21.76 -17.43
N GLU A 480 3.97 22.43 -17.84
CA GLU A 480 3.94 23.83 -18.27
C GLU A 480 3.06 23.98 -19.54
N ASP A 481 3.20 23.10 -20.52
CA ASP A 481 2.37 23.09 -21.74
C ASP A 481 0.88 22.83 -21.43
N MET A 482 0.60 22.11 -20.33
CA MET A 482 -0.76 21.93 -19.79
C MET A 482 -1.27 23.15 -18.99
N GLY A 483 -0.46 24.19 -18.80
CA GLY A 483 -0.79 25.35 -17.98
C GLY A 483 -0.85 25.07 -16.48
N LYS A 484 -0.11 24.06 -16.00
CA LYS A 484 -0.08 23.70 -14.58
C LYS A 484 1.06 24.40 -13.86
N GLU A 485 0.79 24.93 -12.68
CA GLU A 485 1.83 25.40 -11.76
C GLU A 485 2.38 24.23 -10.93
N VAL A 486 3.70 24.25 -10.73
CA VAL A 486 4.43 23.18 -10.02
C VAL A 486 5.11 23.76 -8.79
N TYR A 487 4.98 23.14 -7.65
CA TYR A 487 5.55 23.57 -6.37
C TYR A 487 6.43 22.46 -5.80
N THR A 488 7.68 22.79 -5.47
CA THR A 488 8.67 21.81 -5.02
C THR A 488 9.22 22.17 -3.65
N ALA A 489 9.20 21.21 -2.72
CA ALA A 489 9.99 21.23 -1.50
C ALA A 489 11.15 20.24 -1.61
N VAL A 490 12.33 20.62 -1.09
CA VAL A 490 13.52 19.78 -1.06
C VAL A 490 13.90 19.52 0.39
N HIS A 491 14.17 18.27 0.71
CA HIS A 491 14.50 17.79 2.05
C HIS A 491 15.84 17.03 1.99
N ASP A 492 16.89 17.63 2.52
CA ASP A 492 18.26 17.06 2.55
C ASP A 492 18.89 17.05 3.96
N GLN A 493 18.14 17.50 4.96
CA GLN A 493 18.62 17.71 6.33
C GLN A 493 19.07 16.42 7.04
N LEU A 494 18.63 15.25 6.59
CA LEU A 494 19.02 13.96 7.18
C LEU A 494 20.21 13.31 6.49
N GLY A 495 20.83 14.00 5.52
CA GLY A 495 22.02 13.51 4.81
C GLY A 495 21.73 12.67 3.56
N ALA A 496 20.48 12.58 3.17
CA ALA A 496 20.03 12.04 1.88
C ALA A 496 19.07 13.02 1.23
N ILE A 497 18.96 12.99 -0.09
CA ILE A 497 18.12 13.92 -0.86
C ILE A 497 16.75 13.30 -1.07
N ALA A 498 15.72 14.03 -0.66
CA ALA A 498 14.35 13.78 -1.05
C ALA A 498 13.67 15.08 -1.49
N CYS A 499 12.59 14.97 -2.23
CA CYS A 499 11.75 16.11 -2.58
C CYS A 499 10.28 15.71 -2.55
N ARG A 500 9.44 16.73 -2.48
CA ARG A 500 8.00 16.62 -2.70
C ARG A 500 7.59 17.64 -3.75
N ILE A 501 6.84 17.19 -4.75
CA ILE A 501 6.29 18.02 -5.82
C ILE A 501 4.77 18.00 -5.71
N LEU A 502 4.16 19.18 -5.70
CA LEU A 502 2.71 19.37 -5.74
C LEU A 502 2.33 20.04 -7.06
N VAL A 503 1.31 19.51 -7.72
CA VAL A 503 0.74 20.07 -8.96
C VAL A 503 -0.75 20.26 -8.72
N PRO A 504 -1.16 21.42 -8.14
CA PRO A 504 -2.55 21.68 -7.80
C PRO A 504 -3.52 21.52 -8.97
N GLY A 505 -4.62 20.79 -8.73
CA GLY A 505 -5.60 20.42 -9.75
C GLY A 505 -5.11 19.35 -10.73
N TYR A 506 -4.08 18.57 -10.35
CA TYR A 506 -3.57 17.46 -11.17
C TYR A 506 -3.02 16.27 -10.36
N SER A 507 -2.35 16.52 -9.24
CA SER A 507 -1.68 15.46 -8.47
C SER A 507 -2.35 15.12 -7.14
N GLU A 508 -3.54 15.65 -6.86
CA GLU A 508 -4.35 15.22 -5.73
C GLU A 508 -4.83 13.78 -5.91
N ILE A 509 -4.83 13.03 -4.82
CA ILE A 509 -5.39 11.67 -4.75
C ILE A 509 -6.86 11.75 -4.33
N TYR A 510 -7.14 12.55 -3.30
CA TYR A 510 -8.48 12.72 -2.77
C TYR A 510 -9.15 13.97 -3.34
N PRO A 511 -10.49 14.00 -3.40
CA PRO A 511 -11.24 15.17 -3.83
C PRO A 511 -10.96 16.41 -2.97
N VAL A 512 -11.01 17.59 -3.58
CA VAL A 512 -10.84 18.87 -2.85
C VAL A 512 -11.89 19.03 -1.74
N ASP A 513 -13.07 18.48 -1.93
CA ASP A 513 -14.16 18.51 -0.95
C ASP A 513 -13.80 17.84 0.38
N ASP A 514 -12.83 16.90 0.38
CA ASP A 514 -12.33 16.26 1.59
C ASP A 514 -11.65 17.25 2.56
N LEU A 515 -11.24 18.41 2.10
CA LEU A 515 -10.80 19.49 2.99
C LEU A 515 -11.90 20.00 3.94
N ILE A 516 -13.14 19.82 3.58
CA ILE A 516 -14.30 20.32 4.34
C ILE A 516 -15.11 19.17 4.94
N TRP A 517 -15.43 18.12 4.16
CA TRP A 517 -16.39 17.08 4.52
C TRP A 517 -15.73 15.85 5.16
N ASP A 518 -14.66 15.35 4.57
CA ASP A 518 -13.95 14.14 5.01
C ASP A 518 -12.56 14.44 5.59
N ASN A 519 -12.37 15.69 6.02
CA ASN A 519 -11.12 16.13 6.62
C ASN A 519 -10.76 15.29 7.85
N THR A 520 -9.56 14.71 7.85
CA THR A 520 -9.03 13.93 8.98
C THR A 520 -8.76 14.78 10.22
N ASN A 521 -9.00 16.08 10.14
CA ASN A 521 -8.76 17.08 11.19
C ASN A 521 -9.80 17.02 12.32
N LYS A 522 -10.22 15.81 12.75
CA LYS A 522 -11.24 15.60 13.80
C LYS A 522 -10.65 15.21 15.16
N ALA A 523 -9.37 14.84 15.20
CA ALA A 523 -8.74 14.21 16.38
C ALA A 523 -8.92 15.01 17.68
N LEU A 524 -8.84 16.32 17.62
CA LEU A 524 -9.02 17.17 18.81
C LEU A 524 -10.40 17.14 19.42
N LEU A 525 -11.43 16.86 18.65
CA LEU A 525 -12.79 16.76 19.17
C LEU A 525 -12.96 15.58 20.12
N PHE A 526 -12.09 14.58 20.01
CA PHE A 526 -12.27 13.28 20.65
C PHE A 526 -11.08 12.84 21.50
N ARG A 527 -9.84 13.19 21.13
CA ARG A 527 -8.61 12.64 21.73
C ARG A 527 -8.56 12.75 23.25
N ALA A 528 -8.81 13.94 23.80
CA ALA A 528 -8.68 14.17 25.23
C ALA A 528 -9.67 13.32 26.04
N ASP A 529 -10.92 13.22 25.58
CA ASP A 529 -11.97 12.49 26.28
C ASP A 529 -11.80 10.98 26.12
N ILE A 530 -11.43 10.52 24.94
CA ILE A 530 -11.17 9.09 24.67
C ILE A 530 -9.98 8.58 25.48
N LEU A 531 -8.88 9.32 25.53
CA LEU A 531 -7.70 8.92 26.34
C LEU A 531 -7.97 8.96 27.84
N ASN A 532 -8.97 9.71 28.29
CA ASN A 532 -9.36 9.84 29.68
C ASN A 532 -10.73 9.20 30.00
N LEU A 533 -11.18 8.21 29.23
CA LEU A 533 -12.46 7.52 29.45
C LEU A 533 -12.63 7.04 30.91
N HIS A 534 -11.56 6.55 31.52
CA HIS A 534 -11.54 6.06 32.88
C HIS A 534 -11.85 7.12 33.96
N ALA A 535 -11.75 8.40 33.61
CA ALA A 535 -12.01 9.52 34.51
C ALA A 535 -13.33 10.26 34.19
N GLN A 536 -14.05 9.83 33.13
CA GLN A 536 -15.34 10.41 32.75
C GLN A 536 -16.44 9.93 33.71
N ASP A 537 -17.33 10.85 34.07
CA ASP A 537 -18.61 10.52 34.69
C ASP A 537 -19.70 10.31 33.61
N ASP A 538 -20.90 9.94 34.02
CA ASP A 538 -22.02 9.66 33.12
C ASP A 538 -22.29 10.85 32.18
N ALA A 539 -22.23 12.09 32.67
CA ALA A 539 -22.45 13.28 31.89
C ALA A 539 -21.33 13.51 30.83
N GLY A 540 -20.08 13.18 31.19
CA GLY A 540 -18.94 13.21 30.27
C GLY A 540 -19.06 12.16 29.17
N LEU A 541 -19.49 10.94 29.53
CA LEU A 541 -19.73 9.85 28.57
C LEU A 541 -20.90 10.18 27.62
N GLU A 542 -22.01 10.73 28.13
CA GLU A 542 -23.14 11.21 27.30
C GLU A 542 -22.69 12.29 26.30
N ALA A 543 -21.91 13.27 26.76
CA ALA A 543 -21.39 14.33 25.92
C ALA A 543 -20.41 13.83 24.83
N LEU A 544 -19.60 12.82 25.16
CA LEU A 544 -18.73 12.16 24.17
C LEU A 544 -19.56 11.40 23.13
N LEU A 545 -20.55 10.62 23.60
CA LEU A 545 -21.45 9.85 22.73
C LEU A 545 -22.20 10.76 21.75
N GLU A 546 -22.78 11.87 22.24
CA GLU A 546 -23.44 12.85 21.39
C GLU A 546 -22.50 13.41 20.31
N ARG A 547 -21.22 13.66 20.64
CA ARG A 547 -20.25 14.11 19.64
C ARG A 547 -19.91 13.02 18.63
N LEU A 548 -19.75 11.76 19.05
CA LEU A 548 -19.48 10.63 18.15
C LEU A 548 -20.64 10.39 17.17
N GLU A 549 -21.88 10.64 17.60
CA GLU A 549 -23.07 10.50 16.76
C GLU A 549 -23.27 11.66 15.80
N ASN A 550 -22.97 12.90 16.23
CA ASN A 550 -23.25 14.12 15.45
C ASN A 550 -22.17 14.49 14.41
N ASN A 551 -21.04 13.75 14.36
CA ASN A 551 -19.93 14.08 13.45
C ASN A 551 -19.82 13.16 12.22
N GLU A 552 -20.87 12.43 11.87
CA GLU A 552 -20.93 11.56 10.67
C GLU A 552 -19.67 10.68 10.51
N LEU A 553 -19.24 10.07 11.62
CA LEU A 553 -18.06 9.21 11.63
C LEU A 553 -18.38 7.86 11.00
N ASP A 554 -17.38 7.28 10.32
CA ASP A 554 -17.44 5.89 9.90
C ASP A 554 -17.44 4.98 11.15
N ASP A 555 -18.52 4.25 11.35
CA ASP A 555 -18.68 3.31 12.48
C ASP A 555 -17.62 2.20 12.47
N TYR A 556 -17.07 1.85 11.32
CA TYR A 556 -16.04 0.83 11.17
C TYR A 556 -14.62 1.42 11.16
N GLY A 557 -14.50 2.75 11.19
CA GLY A 557 -13.22 3.45 11.30
C GLY A 557 -12.54 3.19 12.65
N ASP A 558 -11.22 3.12 12.63
CA ASP A 558 -10.41 2.89 13.83
C ASP A 558 -10.37 4.12 14.74
N ILE A 559 -10.54 3.91 16.03
CA ILE A 559 -10.37 4.96 17.04
C ILE A 559 -8.95 5.52 17.05
N ALA A 560 -7.95 4.68 16.80
CA ALA A 560 -6.56 5.11 16.66
C ALA A 560 -6.42 6.23 15.62
N THR A 561 -6.94 5.98 14.42
CA THR A 561 -6.96 6.96 13.32
C THR A 561 -7.76 8.20 13.68
N LEU A 562 -8.96 8.03 14.26
CA LEU A 562 -9.83 9.16 14.66
C LEU A 562 -9.13 10.12 15.64
N ILE A 563 -8.34 9.61 16.58
CA ILE A 563 -7.65 10.44 17.58
C ILE A 563 -6.18 10.76 17.21
N GLY A 564 -5.70 10.27 16.05
CA GLY A 564 -4.36 10.51 15.55
C GLY A 564 -3.26 9.94 16.44
N ILE A 565 -3.45 8.74 17.01
CA ILE A 565 -2.46 8.07 17.86
C ILE A 565 -2.18 6.69 17.29
N GLU A 566 -0.89 6.35 17.21
CA GLU A 566 -0.44 5.01 16.86
C GLU A 566 -0.45 4.10 18.09
N PHE A 567 -1.00 2.92 17.92
CA PHE A 567 -1.00 1.86 18.93
C PHE A 567 -0.27 0.63 18.41
N ASP A 568 0.32 -0.14 19.33
CA ASP A 568 0.93 -1.42 18.98
C ASP A 568 -0.11 -2.37 18.36
N GLU A 569 0.29 -3.09 17.33
CA GLU A 569 -0.53 -4.12 16.71
C GLU A 569 -1.01 -5.15 17.76
N ASN A 570 -2.21 -5.68 17.57
CA ASN A 570 -2.84 -6.66 18.45
C ASN A 570 -3.16 -6.16 19.87
N THR A 571 -3.15 -4.87 20.12
CA THR A 571 -3.72 -4.30 21.34
C THR A 571 -5.22 -4.05 21.19
N ALA A 572 -5.94 -4.00 22.32
CA ALA A 572 -7.37 -3.68 22.32
C ALA A 572 -7.66 -2.30 21.72
N TRP A 573 -6.76 -1.33 21.94
CA TRP A 573 -6.85 0.01 21.38
C TRP A 573 -6.63 0.05 19.87
N GLY A 574 -5.65 -0.68 19.35
CA GLY A 574 -5.34 -0.74 17.92
C GLY A 574 -6.41 -1.45 17.07
N GLN A 575 -7.38 -2.11 17.73
CA GLN A 575 -8.48 -2.80 17.06
C GLN A 575 -9.86 -2.19 17.37
N LEU A 576 -9.92 -1.13 18.18
CA LEU A 576 -11.16 -0.53 18.61
C LEU A 576 -11.76 0.35 17.51
N THR A 577 -12.98 0.05 17.10
CA THR A 577 -13.73 0.85 16.13
C THR A 577 -14.63 1.89 16.80
N VAL A 578 -15.11 2.85 16.03
CA VAL A 578 -16.06 3.88 16.48
C VAL A 578 -17.35 3.22 16.99
N LEU A 579 -17.87 2.23 16.26
CA LEU A 579 -19.05 1.46 16.65
C LEU A 579 -18.86 0.77 18.01
N GLU A 580 -17.72 0.12 18.19
CA GLU A 580 -17.42 -0.56 19.45
C GLU A 580 -17.27 0.42 20.62
N LEU A 581 -16.66 1.58 20.37
CA LEU A 581 -16.56 2.61 21.42
C LEU A 581 -17.95 3.12 21.81
N LYS A 582 -18.83 3.43 20.86
CA LYS A 582 -20.22 3.81 21.11
C LYS A 582 -20.93 2.73 21.95
N LEU A 583 -20.83 1.47 21.53
CA LEU A 583 -21.40 0.34 22.26
C LEU A 583 -20.90 0.24 23.69
N LEU A 584 -19.59 0.37 23.92
CA LEU A 584 -19.02 0.31 25.27
C LEU A 584 -19.48 1.49 26.15
N ILE A 585 -19.66 2.68 25.57
CA ILE A 585 -20.22 3.84 26.29
C ILE A 585 -21.69 3.59 26.64
N HIS A 586 -22.53 3.09 25.73
CA HIS A 586 -23.92 2.71 26.03
C HIS A 586 -24.01 1.69 27.14
N LEU A 587 -23.15 0.66 27.14
CA LEU A 587 -23.08 -0.31 28.24
C LEU A 587 -22.73 0.35 29.59
N ALA A 588 -21.76 1.27 29.59
CA ALA A 588 -21.36 2.00 30.79
C ALA A 588 -22.49 2.86 31.33
N LEU A 589 -23.26 3.50 30.46
CA LEU A 589 -24.44 4.31 30.79
C LEU A 589 -25.71 3.48 31.09
N GLN A 590 -25.65 2.15 30.95
CA GLN A 590 -26.79 1.23 31.10
C GLN A 590 -27.90 1.45 30.04
N HIS A 591 -27.57 1.98 28.90
CA HIS A 591 -28.45 2.11 27.74
C HIS A 591 -28.47 0.77 26.98
N LEU A 592 -29.18 -0.23 27.55
CA LEU A 592 -29.07 -1.62 27.12
C LEU A 592 -29.74 -1.91 25.76
N GLU A 593 -30.78 -1.16 25.39
CA GLU A 593 -31.47 -1.31 24.11
C GLU A 593 -30.55 -0.86 22.95
N GLU A 594 -29.96 0.32 23.08
CA GLU A 594 -29.01 0.87 22.11
C GLU A 594 -27.75 0.01 22.02
N ALA A 595 -27.23 -0.47 23.15
CA ALA A 595 -26.10 -1.39 23.15
C ALA A 595 -26.41 -2.70 22.41
N HIS A 596 -27.61 -3.24 22.54
CA HIS A 596 -28.05 -4.45 21.85
C HIS A 596 -28.13 -4.23 20.33
N GLU A 597 -28.65 -3.08 19.85
CA GLU A 597 -28.66 -2.73 18.43
C GLU A 597 -27.24 -2.65 17.85
N LEU A 598 -26.30 -2.02 18.55
CA LEU A 598 -24.91 -1.92 18.11
C LEU A 598 -24.17 -3.27 18.11
N VAL A 599 -24.45 -4.17 19.08
CA VAL A 599 -23.94 -5.55 19.04
C VAL A 599 -24.44 -6.27 17.80
N GLY A 600 -25.72 -6.12 17.46
CA GLY A 600 -26.29 -6.69 16.25
C GLY A 600 -25.59 -6.21 14.99
N ALA A 601 -25.31 -4.91 14.88
CA ALA A 601 -24.57 -4.31 13.78
C ALA A 601 -23.13 -4.87 13.72
N TYR A 602 -22.42 -4.96 14.86
CA TYR A 602 -21.08 -5.55 14.89
C TYR A 602 -21.06 -6.98 14.34
N LEU A 603 -21.99 -7.83 14.79
CA LEU A 603 -22.05 -9.25 14.41
C LEU A 603 -22.41 -9.46 12.94
N GLN A 604 -23.06 -8.50 12.30
CA GLN A 604 -23.44 -8.59 10.89
C GLN A 604 -22.23 -8.47 9.96
N TYR A 605 -21.22 -7.69 10.32
CA TYR A 605 -20.13 -7.31 9.43
C TYR A 605 -18.74 -7.82 9.85
N ASN A 606 -18.62 -8.51 11.00
CA ASN A 606 -17.35 -9.02 11.51
C ASN A 606 -17.28 -10.55 11.49
N ASP A 607 -16.06 -11.11 11.52
CA ASP A 607 -15.85 -12.56 11.66
C ASP A 607 -16.16 -13.00 13.08
N ASN A 608 -17.28 -13.68 13.22
CA ASN A 608 -17.80 -14.14 14.51
C ASN A 608 -17.14 -15.44 15.01
N THR A 609 -16.16 -15.98 14.31
CA THR A 609 -15.45 -17.21 14.68
C THR A 609 -14.19 -16.92 15.50
N VAL A 610 -13.70 -15.69 15.50
CA VAL A 610 -12.55 -15.25 16.31
C VAL A 610 -12.98 -14.90 17.73
N GLU A 611 -12.03 -14.87 18.68
CA GLU A 611 -12.27 -14.63 20.11
C GLU A 611 -13.11 -13.37 20.38
N ARG A 612 -12.83 -12.28 19.68
CA ARG A 612 -13.57 -11.02 19.81
C ARG A 612 -15.03 -11.14 19.34
N GLY A 613 -15.27 -11.81 18.20
CA GLY A 613 -16.62 -12.10 17.73
C GLY A 613 -17.41 -12.98 18.68
N LEU A 614 -16.77 -13.99 19.29
CA LEU A 614 -17.41 -14.83 20.32
C LEU A 614 -17.80 -14.04 21.56
N PHE A 615 -17.00 -13.04 21.97
CA PHE A 615 -17.35 -12.13 23.04
C PHE A 615 -18.65 -11.37 22.73
N TYR A 616 -18.76 -10.77 21.54
CA TYR A 616 -19.95 -10.04 21.15
C TYR A 616 -21.18 -10.94 20.92
N GLN A 617 -21.02 -12.18 20.48
CA GLN A 617 -22.11 -13.16 20.47
C GLN A 617 -22.66 -13.44 21.87
N ALA A 618 -21.75 -13.64 22.84
CA ALA A 618 -22.15 -13.85 24.23
C ALA A 618 -22.85 -12.60 24.80
N LEU A 619 -22.32 -11.41 24.51
CA LEU A 619 -22.91 -10.14 24.92
C LEU A 619 -24.31 -9.96 24.33
N ASN A 620 -24.52 -10.28 23.06
CA ASN A 620 -25.84 -10.23 22.40
C ASN A 620 -26.88 -11.07 23.17
N VAL A 621 -26.52 -12.32 23.51
CA VAL A 621 -27.42 -13.20 24.28
C VAL A 621 -27.76 -12.63 25.67
N VAL A 622 -26.80 -11.95 26.32
CA VAL A 622 -27.03 -11.34 27.62
C VAL A 622 -27.95 -10.13 27.52
N LEU A 623 -27.87 -9.37 26.46
CA LEU A 623 -28.68 -8.16 26.23
C LEU A 623 -30.11 -8.49 25.72
N GLU A 624 -30.35 -9.68 25.19
CA GLU A 624 -31.67 -10.16 24.79
C GLU A 624 -32.60 -10.47 25.98
N VAL A 625 -32.10 -10.57 27.20
CA VAL A 625 -32.83 -10.92 28.44
C VAL A 625 -33.28 -9.68 29.18
#